data_a1a587a8f65c2d1594cd89108c557185
#
_entry.id   a1a587a8f65c2d1594cd89108c557185
#
_cell.length_a   1.000
_cell.length_b   1.000
_cell.length_c   1.000
_cell.angle_alpha   90.00
_cell.angle_beta   90.00
_cell.angle_gamma   90.00
#
_symmetry.space_group_name_H-M   'P 1'
#
loop_
_entity.id
_entity.type
_entity.pdbx_description
1 polymer ?
#
loop_
_entity_poly.entity_id
_entity_poly.type
_entity_poly.pdbx_seq_one_letter_code
_entity_poly.pdbx_strand_id
1 'polypeptide(L)'
;MIKVAFIKFGGMANGGTEKYLQTIAAHLPKDEFVVDFFYCDAAPYIGSDFKHLDTDESRVEYTKSHGVNLVKFNVEFKDVTKPTHDWVNTNFFDLFDEEKYDVIQTGRSGHPEYPFIHINKTPIIDSIHLAGMGEDKANVYKTVLISQDQKSKWVQAGGDPQKGVIIPVPVEVPENYSDSYIKEFGWENKFVFGMHQRNDIHIFSPMPLEAYEEIQSDDTAFLILGGSANHRKQAKDYQLKNVKFLDTTSDVNLIHKFLNTLNVYAHGRSDGEQCSSSIIEGLSHHLPIISHTAPSMGQKEQIGDAGEVVEDYQEYSEVMKNLMNNKNYYVVCKLNAESRYRKIYDVPSIISKFVELYREAANA
;
A
#
# COMPACT_ATOMS: atom_id res chain seq x y z
N MET A 1 10.26 27.84 -7.08
CA MET A 1 10.38 26.66 -6.22
C MET A 1 9.06 26.53 -5.48
N ILE A 2 8.36 25.40 -5.64
CA ILE A 2 7.05 25.15 -5.03
C ILE A 2 7.25 24.65 -3.60
N LYS A 3 6.60 25.29 -2.64
CA LYS A 3 6.65 24.88 -1.23
C LYS A 3 5.43 24.05 -0.87
N VAL A 4 5.66 22.82 -0.42
CA VAL A 4 4.60 21.88 -0.06
C VAL A 4 4.64 21.55 1.43
N ALA A 5 3.53 21.74 2.12
CA ALA A 5 3.35 21.27 3.48
C ALA A 5 2.66 19.90 3.46
N PHE A 6 3.34 18.87 3.92
CA PHE A 6 2.71 17.58 4.26
C PHE A 6 2.21 17.64 5.69
N ILE A 7 0.96 17.30 5.93
CA ILE A 7 0.38 17.32 7.27
C ILE A 7 -0.26 15.94 7.53
N LYS A 8 0.27 15.23 8.52
CA LYS A 8 -0.24 13.90 8.85
C LYS A 8 -0.12 13.59 10.33
N PHE A 9 -1.25 13.31 10.97
CA PHE A 9 -1.31 12.71 12.28
C PHE A 9 -0.61 11.33 12.27
N GLY A 10 0.31 11.08 13.19
CA GLY A 10 1.14 9.86 13.17
C GLY A 10 2.05 9.76 11.94
N GLY A 11 2.39 10.87 11.30
CA GLY A 11 2.99 10.89 9.96
C GLY A 11 4.36 10.22 9.82
N MET A 12 5.07 9.99 10.92
CA MET A 12 6.35 9.26 10.93
C MET A 12 6.21 7.83 11.46
N ALA A 13 5.02 7.27 11.50
CA ALA A 13 4.80 5.86 11.80
C ALA A 13 5.15 4.95 10.62
N ASN A 14 5.23 3.64 10.90
CA ASN A 14 5.53 2.60 9.91
C ASN A 14 4.25 1.99 9.31
N GLY A 15 3.21 2.79 9.14
CA GLY A 15 1.94 2.41 8.51
C GLY A 15 1.93 2.57 6.99
N GLY A 16 0.96 1.95 6.31
CA GLY A 16 0.85 2.02 4.84
C GLY A 16 0.58 3.43 4.33
N THR A 17 -0.35 4.16 4.95
CA THR A 17 -0.69 5.55 4.59
C THR A 17 0.46 6.51 4.89
N GLU A 18 1.14 6.29 6.01
CA GLU A 18 2.28 7.08 6.45
C GLU A 18 3.45 6.91 5.49
N LYS A 19 3.82 5.66 5.16
CA LYS A 19 4.86 5.35 4.16
C LYS A 19 4.56 5.96 2.80
N TYR A 20 3.31 5.90 2.37
CA TYR A 20 2.86 6.53 1.12
C TYR A 20 3.24 8.02 1.07
N LEU A 21 2.87 8.80 2.10
CA LEU A 21 3.19 10.21 2.15
C LEU A 21 4.70 10.47 2.31
N GLN A 22 5.39 9.67 3.12
CA GLN A 22 6.84 9.75 3.31
C GLN A 22 7.58 9.51 2.00
N THR A 23 7.17 8.49 1.22
CA THR A 23 7.77 8.18 -0.09
C THR A 23 7.54 9.31 -1.08
N ILE A 24 6.33 9.88 -1.14
CA ILE A 24 6.07 11.04 -2.01
C ILE A 24 6.96 12.22 -1.61
N ALA A 25 6.98 12.60 -0.32
CA ALA A 25 7.78 13.70 0.18
C ALA A 25 9.29 13.50 -0.10
N ALA A 26 9.79 12.28 0.07
CA ALA A 26 11.18 11.91 -0.15
C ALA A 26 11.62 12.06 -1.61
N HIS A 27 10.75 11.69 -2.55
CA HIS A 27 11.10 11.57 -3.98
C HIS A 27 10.69 12.78 -4.84
N LEU A 28 10.05 13.81 -4.29
CA LEU A 28 9.83 15.06 -5.03
C LEU A 28 11.17 15.68 -5.45
N PRO A 29 11.31 16.18 -6.71
CA PRO A 29 12.53 16.81 -7.21
C PRO A 29 12.95 18.01 -6.36
N LYS A 30 14.15 17.98 -5.77
CA LYS A 30 14.64 18.98 -4.81
C LYS A 30 15.05 20.31 -5.46
N ASP A 31 15.28 20.31 -6.75
CA ASP A 31 15.51 21.51 -7.56
C ASP A 31 14.23 22.30 -7.86
N GLU A 32 13.05 21.66 -7.66
CA GLU A 32 11.75 22.28 -7.91
C GLU A 32 10.90 22.44 -6.64
N PHE A 33 11.00 21.50 -5.69
CA PHE A 33 10.15 21.41 -4.50
C PHE A 33 10.93 21.59 -3.20
N VAL A 34 10.32 22.34 -2.26
CA VAL A 34 10.72 22.37 -0.84
C VAL A 34 9.60 21.76 -0.02
N VAL A 35 9.92 20.79 0.82
CA VAL A 35 8.93 20.02 1.58
C VAL A 35 9.16 20.18 3.07
N ASP A 36 8.13 20.65 3.76
CA ASP A 36 8.00 20.59 5.21
C ASP A 36 6.97 19.50 5.56
N PHE A 37 7.34 18.56 6.42
CA PHE A 37 6.44 17.49 6.85
C PHE A 37 6.08 17.66 8.32
N PHE A 38 4.84 18.06 8.57
CA PHE A 38 4.27 18.24 9.90
C PHE A 38 3.70 16.93 10.41
N TYR A 39 4.17 16.49 11.59
CA TYR A 39 3.76 15.23 12.19
C TYR A 39 3.66 15.30 13.71
N CYS A 40 2.92 14.39 14.32
CA CYS A 40 2.85 14.20 15.75
C CYS A 40 2.88 12.71 16.10
N ASP A 41 3.18 12.39 17.35
CA ASP A 41 3.01 11.03 17.89
C ASP A 41 1.51 10.77 18.09
N ALA A 42 1.02 9.65 17.58
CA ALA A 42 -0.40 9.31 17.67
C ALA A 42 -0.73 8.42 18.86
N ALA A 43 0.15 7.48 19.21
CA ALA A 43 -0.10 6.47 20.22
C ALA A 43 -0.40 6.99 21.64
N PRO A 44 0.22 8.06 22.15
CA PRO A 44 -0.10 8.57 23.49
C PRO A 44 -1.58 8.95 23.66
N TYR A 45 -2.29 9.19 22.54
CA TYR A 45 -3.63 9.76 22.55
C TYR A 45 -4.73 8.77 22.20
N ILE A 46 -4.40 7.67 21.50
CA ILE A 46 -5.39 6.71 20.99
C ILE A 46 -5.40 5.41 21.82
N GLY A 47 -4.45 5.25 22.73
CA GLY A 47 -4.32 4.07 23.59
C GLY A 47 -3.36 3.00 23.04
N SER A 48 -3.09 1.99 23.88
CA SER A 48 -2.05 0.97 23.64
C SER A 48 -2.24 0.11 22.38
N ASP A 49 -3.45 0.05 21.85
CA ASP A 49 -3.77 -0.76 20.66
C ASP A 49 -3.28 -0.10 19.35
N PHE A 50 -2.89 1.17 19.41
CA PHE A 50 -2.43 1.95 18.26
C PHE A 50 -0.92 2.23 18.26
N LYS A 51 -0.12 1.42 18.96
CA LYS A 51 1.36 1.53 18.95
C LYS A 51 1.97 1.53 17.54
N HIS A 52 1.29 0.95 16.58
CA HIS A 52 1.71 0.99 15.18
C HIS A 52 1.66 2.39 14.54
N LEU A 53 1.10 3.38 15.23
CA LEU A 53 1.09 4.79 14.85
C LEU A 53 2.12 5.62 15.62
N ASP A 54 2.97 4.99 16.43
CA ASP A 54 4.11 5.68 17.04
C ASP A 54 5.14 6.09 16.00
N THR A 55 5.85 7.15 16.30
CA THR A 55 6.98 7.58 15.48
C THR A 55 8.03 6.46 15.41
N ASP A 56 8.39 6.06 14.20
CA ASP A 56 9.45 5.12 13.90
C ASP A 56 10.71 5.89 13.50
N GLU A 57 11.77 5.78 14.29
CA GLU A 57 13.02 6.52 14.06
C GLU A 57 13.64 6.19 12.70
N SER A 58 13.48 4.96 12.19
CA SER A 58 13.95 4.60 10.86
C SER A 58 13.25 5.40 9.76
N ARG A 59 11.97 5.74 9.96
CA ARG A 59 11.18 6.56 9.03
C ARG A 59 11.54 8.04 9.14
N VAL A 60 11.89 8.50 10.33
CA VAL A 60 12.43 9.85 10.56
C VAL A 60 13.77 10.01 9.83
N GLU A 61 14.69 9.05 10.01
CA GLU A 61 15.99 9.06 9.34
C GLU A 61 15.85 8.98 7.82
N TYR A 62 15.01 8.06 7.32
CA TYR A 62 14.70 7.94 5.90
C TYR A 62 14.23 9.29 5.32
N THR A 63 13.23 9.90 5.92
CA THR A 63 12.62 11.12 5.41
C THR A 63 13.60 12.30 5.44
N LYS A 64 14.37 12.44 6.53
CA LYS A 64 15.43 13.46 6.66
C LYS A 64 16.56 13.28 5.64
N SER A 65 17.01 12.04 5.43
CA SER A 65 18.11 11.75 4.48
C SER A 65 17.75 12.11 3.04
N HIS A 66 16.45 12.17 2.72
CA HIS A 66 15.94 12.63 1.45
C HIS A 66 15.68 14.15 1.39
N GLY A 67 16.17 14.92 2.36
CA GLY A 67 16.11 16.39 2.35
C GLY A 67 14.73 16.98 2.65
N VAL A 68 13.86 16.23 3.34
CA VAL A 68 12.58 16.72 3.84
C VAL A 68 12.78 17.35 5.21
N ASN A 69 12.25 18.55 5.41
CA ASN A 69 12.26 19.22 6.71
C ASN A 69 11.12 18.65 7.58
N LEU A 70 11.45 18.12 8.76
CA LEU A 70 10.49 17.52 9.67
C LEU A 70 10.11 18.49 10.79
N VAL A 71 8.83 18.78 10.93
CA VAL A 71 8.27 19.68 11.95
C VAL A 71 7.34 18.89 12.86
N LYS A 72 7.79 18.61 14.08
CA LYS A 72 6.98 17.88 15.07
C LYS A 72 6.10 18.84 15.85
N PHE A 73 4.81 18.55 15.91
CA PHE A 73 3.85 19.30 16.72
C PHE A 73 3.24 18.40 17.80
N ASN A 74 2.62 19.03 18.80
CA ASN A 74 1.89 18.37 19.86
C ASN A 74 0.39 18.54 19.63
N VAL A 75 -0.39 17.54 20.04
CA VAL A 75 -1.84 17.56 19.95
C VAL A 75 -2.44 16.75 21.08
N GLU A 76 -3.55 17.19 21.61
CA GLU A 76 -4.45 16.41 22.46
C GLU A 76 -5.84 16.41 21.80
N PHE A 77 -6.63 15.39 22.10
CA PHE A 77 -7.99 15.26 21.57
C PHE A 77 -9.02 15.59 22.65
N LYS A 78 -10.07 16.30 22.25
CA LYS A 78 -11.20 16.57 23.11
C LYS A 78 -11.98 15.30 23.46
N ASP A 79 -12.05 14.38 22.52
CA ASP A 79 -12.70 13.08 22.68
C ASP A 79 -11.82 12.01 22.06
N VAL A 80 -11.23 11.14 22.88
CA VAL A 80 -10.37 10.03 22.45
C VAL A 80 -11.08 8.98 21.58
N THR A 81 -12.41 8.95 21.60
CA THR A 81 -13.21 8.08 20.72
C THR A 81 -13.43 8.69 19.34
N LYS A 82 -13.09 9.98 19.18
CA LYS A 82 -13.19 10.75 17.92
C LYS A 82 -11.90 11.54 17.68
N PRO A 83 -10.75 10.88 17.58
CA PRO A 83 -9.42 11.47 17.76
C PRO A 83 -9.04 12.54 16.74
N THR A 84 -9.89 12.92 15.84
CA THR A 84 -9.49 13.75 14.70
C THR A 84 -10.40 14.92 14.42
N HIS A 85 -11.51 15.03 15.16
CA HIS A 85 -12.49 16.09 14.92
C HIS A 85 -12.10 17.41 15.57
N ASP A 86 -11.54 17.35 16.79
CA ASP A 86 -11.20 18.56 17.55
C ASP A 86 -9.84 18.37 18.24
N TRP A 87 -8.80 18.99 17.71
CA TRP A 87 -7.53 19.10 18.41
C TRP A 87 -7.61 20.15 19.49
N VAL A 88 -7.21 19.81 20.69
CA VAL A 88 -7.08 20.74 21.82
C VAL A 88 -5.62 20.76 22.27
N ASN A 89 -5.20 21.83 22.96
CA ASN A 89 -3.84 21.99 23.47
C ASN A 89 -2.75 21.70 22.40
N THR A 90 -3.00 22.10 21.17
CA THR A 90 -2.03 21.92 20.09
C THR A 90 -1.21 23.19 19.87
N ASN A 91 0.07 23.01 19.55
CA ASN A 91 0.94 24.09 19.05
C ASN A 91 1.04 24.08 17.52
N PHE A 92 0.20 23.33 16.83
CA PHE A 92 0.25 23.22 15.36
C PHE A 92 0.18 24.59 14.68
N PHE A 93 -0.75 25.45 15.08
CA PHE A 93 -0.95 26.78 14.49
C PHE A 93 0.13 27.80 14.88
N ASP A 94 0.98 27.51 15.87
CA ASP A 94 2.17 28.31 16.17
C ASP A 94 3.33 27.97 15.22
N LEU A 95 3.34 26.76 14.68
CA LEU A 95 4.37 26.23 13.79
C LEU A 95 3.99 26.33 12.32
N PHE A 96 2.69 26.28 12.00
CA PHE A 96 2.15 26.22 10.66
C PHE A 96 1.45 27.55 10.28
N ASP A 97 1.83 28.06 9.13
CA ASP A 97 1.22 29.23 8.50
C ASP A 97 0.95 28.89 7.03
N GLU A 98 -0.33 28.78 6.65
CA GLU A 98 -0.72 28.37 5.30
C GLU A 98 -0.16 29.26 4.20
N GLU A 99 0.01 30.58 4.47
CA GLU A 99 0.52 31.56 3.48
C GLU A 99 2.00 31.33 3.10
N LYS A 100 2.71 30.45 3.81
CA LYS A 100 4.09 30.08 3.47
C LYS A 100 4.19 28.97 2.43
N TYR A 101 3.07 28.33 2.08
CA TYR A 101 3.03 27.16 1.21
C TYR A 101 2.17 27.44 -0.01
N ASP A 102 2.60 26.85 -1.13
CA ASP A 102 1.87 26.89 -2.40
C ASP A 102 0.84 25.74 -2.47
N VAL A 103 1.12 24.61 -1.79
CA VAL A 103 0.26 23.42 -1.76
C VAL A 103 0.33 22.75 -0.39
N ILE A 104 -0.78 22.20 0.06
CA ILE A 104 -0.86 21.36 1.26
C ILE A 104 -1.26 19.95 0.84
N GLN A 105 -0.46 18.95 1.27
CA GLN A 105 -0.73 17.53 1.08
C GLN A 105 -1.14 16.87 2.38
N THR A 106 -2.23 16.12 2.35
CA THR A 106 -2.68 15.30 3.47
C THR A 106 -2.96 13.88 3.02
N GLY A 107 -3.15 12.97 4.00
CA GLY A 107 -3.55 11.59 3.74
C GLY A 107 -4.47 11.07 4.82
N ARG A 108 -5.71 10.77 4.46
CA ARG A 108 -6.71 10.23 5.38
C ARG A 108 -6.68 8.71 5.42
N SER A 109 -6.50 8.17 6.60
CA SER A 109 -6.65 6.73 6.88
C SER A 109 -7.88 6.45 7.75
N GLY A 110 -9.02 7.07 7.42
CA GLY A 110 -10.27 6.93 8.17
C GLY A 110 -10.57 8.08 9.12
N HIS A 111 -9.73 9.10 9.19
CA HIS A 111 -9.86 10.16 10.17
C HIS A 111 -10.06 11.52 9.50
N PRO A 112 -11.06 12.33 9.91
CA PRO A 112 -11.13 13.74 9.52
C PRO A 112 -9.90 14.46 10.07
N GLU A 113 -9.40 15.38 9.29
CA GLU A 113 -8.17 16.11 9.61
C GLU A 113 -8.55 17.49 10.12
N TYR A 114 -8.61 17.64 11.43
CA TYR A 114 -9.02 18.89 12.09
C TYR A 114 -8.37 20.18 11.52
N PRO A 115 -7.04 20.25 11.23
CA PRO A 115 -6.47 21.50 10.75
C PRO A 115 -7.05 21.95 9.41
N PHE A 116 -7.58 21.05 8.57
CA PHE A 116 -8.05 21.42 7.23
C PHE A 116 -9.31 22.27 7.21
N ILE A 117 -10.13 22.23 8.26
CA ILE A 117 -11.27 23.14 8.37
C ILE A 117 -10.86 24.59 8.59
N HIS A 118 -9.62 24.84 9.00
CA HIS A 118 -9.05 26.15 9.26
C HIS A 118 -8.16 26.66 8.12
N ILE A 119 -7.90 25.83 7.11
CA ILE A 119 -7.10 26.18 5.93
C ILE A 119 -8.07 26.59 4.83
N ASN A 120 -7.94 27.84 4.36
CA ASN A 120 -8.92 28.43 3.44
C ASN A 120 -8.31 29.11 2.21
N LYS A 121 -7.00 29.33 2.19
CA LYS A 121 -6.33 30.08 1.12
C LYS A 121 -5.49 29.17 0.25
N THR A 122 -4.72 28.27 0.87
CA THR A 122 -3.79 27.38 0.17
C THR A 122 -4.51 26.12 -0.31
N PRO A 123 -4.36 25.70 -1.57
CA PRO A 123 -5.01 24.51 -2.12
C PRO A 123 -4.55 23.25 -1.38
N ILE A 124 -5.51 22.40 -1.02
CA ILE A 124 -5.29 21.13 -0.34
C ILE A 124 -5.42 19.98 -1.34
N ILE A 125 -4.41 19.13 -1.39
CA ILE A 125 -4.46 17.80 -2.02
C ILE A 125 -4.68 16.76 -0.93
N ASP A 126 -5.82 16.09 -0.98
CA ASP A 126 -6.21 15.11 0.04
C ASP A 126 -6.12 13.69 -0.51
N SER A 127 -5.24 12.85 0.03
CA SER A 127 -5.12 11.45 -0.37
C SER A 127 -5.96 10.56 0.54
N ILE A 128 -6.85 9.73 -0.05
CA ILE A 128 -7.74 8.84 0.68
C ILE A 128 -7.34 7.39 0.42
N HIS A 129 -7.17 6.60 1.49
CA HIS A 129 -6.74 5.21 1.41
C HIS A 129 -7.82 4.19 1.75
N LEU A 130 -8.93 4.60 2.36
CA LEU A 130 -10.04 3.72 2.69
C LEU A 130 -11.24 3.92 1.77
N ALA A 131 -11.91 2.82 1.44
CA ALA A 131 -13.16 2.86 0.69
C ALA A 131 -14.29 3.52 1.50
N GLY A 132 -15.22 4.18 0.82
CA GLY A 132 -16.44 4.74 1.43
C GLY A 132 -16.24 6.06 2.18
N MET A 133 -15.06 6.64 2.16
CA MET A 133 -14.82 7.99 2.67
C MET A 133 -15.15 9.02 1.60
N GLY A 134 -16.41 9.45 1.53
CA GLY A 134 -16.95 10.24 0.43
C GLY A 134 -17.16 11.72 0.70
N GLU A 135 -16.80 12.23 1.87
CA GLU A 135 -16.96 13.65 2.13
C GLU A 135 -15.96 14.48 1.32
N ASP A 136 -16.49 15.18 0.33
CA ASP A 136 -15.77 16.25 -0.35
C ASP A 136 -15.85 17.53 0.50
N LYS A 137 -14.70 18.02 0.97
CA LYS A 137 -14.62 19.27 1.71
C LYS A 137 -14.42 20.42 0.71
N ALA A 138 -15.14 21.52 0.91
CA ALA A 138 -15.13 22.65 -0.02
C ALA A 138 -13.72 23.24 -0.26
N ASN A 139 -12.84 23.20 0.75
CA ASN A 139 -11.48 23.69 0.68
C ASN A 139 -10.46 22.70 0.08
N VAL A 140 -10.86 21.47 -0.26
CA VAL A 140 -10.01 20.50 -0.95
C VAL A 140 -10.02 20.80 -2.46
N TYR A 141 -8.85 21.06 -3.01
CA TYR A 141 -8.65 21.30 -4.45
C TYR A 141 -8.81 20.04 -5.26
N LYS A 142 -8.06 18.98 -4.91
CA LYS A 142 -8.17 17.64 -5.51
C LYS A 142 -8.08 16.56 -4.43
N THR A 143 -8.81 15.46 -4.69
CA THR A 143 -8.77 14.25 -3.87
C THR A 143 -8.07 13.15 -4.66
N VAL A 144 -6.96 12.66 -4.12
CA VAL A 144 -6.20 11.54 -4.70
C VAL A 144 -6.79 10.23 -4.16
N LEU A 145 -7.14 9.36 -5.09
CA LEU A 145 -7.69 8.03 -4.87
C LEU A 145 -6.72 6.99 -5.45
N ILE A 146 -6.59 5.85 -4.82
CA ILE A 146 -5.53 4.89 -5.15
C ILE A 146 -5.94 3.84 -6.19
N SER A 147 -7.24 3.81 -6.59
CA SER A 147 -7.76 2.93 -7.64
C SER A 147 -9.06 3.47 -8.24
N GLN A 148 -9.45 2.94 -9.40
CA GLN A 148 -10.75 3.24 -10.01
C GLN A 148 -11.91 2.68 -9.18
N ASP A 149 -11.74 1.50 -8.56
CA ASP A 149 -12.74 0.92 -7.64
C ASP A 149 -12.99 1.86 -6.47
N GLN A 150 -11.93 2.38 -5.86
CA GLN A 150 -12.04 3.35 -4.77
C GLN A 150 -12.71 4.65 -5.25
N LYS A 151 -12.31 5.19 -6.41
CA LYS A 151 -12.93 6.41 -6.95
C LYS A 151 -14.43 6.22 -7.17
N SER A 152 -14.85 5.07 -7.70
CA SER A 152 -16.26 4.77 -7.89
C SER A 152 -17.04 4.77 -6.57
N LYS A 153 -16.50 4.12 -5.54
CA LYS A 153 -17.09 4.09 -4.19
C LYS A 153 -17.11 5.47 -3.53
N TRP A 154 -16.03 6.25 -3.70
CA TRP A 154 -15.96 7.61 -3.19
C TRP A 154 -17.01 8.54 -3.82
N VAL A 155 -17.20 8.47 -5.15
CA VAL A 155 -18.24 9.23 -5.84
C VAL A 155 -19.64 8.80 -5.38
N GLN A 156 -19.89 7.49 -5.21
CA GLN A 156 -21.16 6.98 -4.67
C GLN A 156 -21.46 7.48 -3.24
N ALA A 157 -20.41 7.72 -2.45
CA ALA A 157 -20.50 8.27 -1.12
C ALA A 157 -20.56 9.82 -1.07
N GLY A 158 -20.69 10.50 -2.21
CA GLY A 158 -20.88 11.95 -2.31
C GLY A 158 -19.65 12.76 -2.70
N GLY A 159 -18.54 12.11 -3.09
CA GLY A 159 -17.36 12.80 -3.63
C GLY A 159 -17.61 13.43 -5.01
N ASP A 160 -17.04 14.60 -5.24
CA ASP A 160 -17.12 15.29 -6.54
C ASP A 160 -16.22 14.59 -7.59
N PRO A 161 -16.78 13.96 -8.63
CA PRO A 161 -15.98 13.26 -9.62
C PRO A 161 -14.96 14.14 -10.35
N GLN A 162 -15.15 15.48 -10.40
CA GLN A 162 -14.22 16.42 -11.04
C GLN A 162 -13.00 16.73 -10.16
N LYS A 163 -13.12 16.54 -8.85
CA LYS A 163 -12.01 16.67 -7.91
C LYS A 163 -11.20 15.38 -7.77
N GLY A 164 -11.80 14.23 -8.05
CA GLY A 164 -11.13 12.93 -7.87
C GLY A 164 -10.10 12.61 -8.94
N VAL A 165 -8.84 12.42 -8.56
CA VAL A 165 -7.75 11.96 -9.42
C VAL A 165 -7.25 10.59 -8.95
N ILE A 166 -6.78 9.75 -9.88
CA ILE A 166 -6.28 8.41 -9.51
C ILE A 166 -4.75 8.42 -9.60
N ILE A 167 -4.12 8.24 -8.45
CA ILE A 167 -2.67 8.03 -8.33
C ILE A 167 -2.46 6.85 -7.38
N PRO A 168 -2.00 5.69 -7.88
CA PRO A 168 -1.78 4.50 -7.07
C PRO A 168 -0.70 4.67 -6.00
N VAL A 169 -0.56 3.67 -5.15
CA VAL A 169 0.50 3.62 -4.13
C VAL A 169 1.85 3.36 -4.78
N PRO A 170 2.90 4.17 -4.51
CA PRO A 170 4.27 3.86 -4.91
C PRO A 170 4.85 2.75 -4.03
N VAL A 171 5.64 1.88 -4.62
CA VAL A 171 6.41 0.87 -3.91
C VAL A 171 7.87 0.99 -4.30
N GLU A 172 8.73 1.21 -3.30
CA GLU A 172 10.18 1.23 -3.47
C GLU A 172 10.71 -0.20 -3.53
N VAL A 173 11.54 -0.47 -4.51
CA VAL A 173 12.20 -1.77 -4.67
C VAL A 173 13.71 -1.56 -4.60
N PRO A 174 14.44 -2.28 -3.73
CA PRO A 174 15.88 -2.21 -3.68
C PRO A 174 16.52 -2.62 -5.02
N GLU A 175 17.53 -1.89 -5.44
CA GLU A 175 18.31 -2.27 -6.62
C GLU A 175 19.12 -3.54 -6.34
N ASN A 176 19.19 -4.44 -7.34
CA ASN A 176 20.09 -5.61 -7.37
C ASN A 176 19.93 -6.64 -6.24
N TYR A 177 18.73 -6.86 -5.74
CA TYR A 177 18.47 -7.89 -4.75
C TYR A 177 18.19 -9.25 -5.43
N SER A 178 19.07 -10.26 -5.23
CA SER A 178 18.98 -11.57 -5.89
C SER A 178 18.89 -12.78 -4.96
N ASP A 179 18.87 -12.59 -3.63
CA ASP A 179 18.82 -13.70 -2.68
C ASP A 179 17.42 -14.36 -2.65
N SER A 180 17.37 -15.67 -2.38
CA SER A 180 16.13 -16.45 -2.31
C SER A 180 16.24 -17.61 -1.31
N TYR A 181 15.10 -18.14 -0.88
CA TYR A 181 15.03 -19.33 0.00
C TYR A 181 15.13 -20.66 -0.75
N ILE A 182 15.27 -20.68 -2.07
CA ILE A 182 15.25 -21.89 -2.90
C ILE A 182 16.24 -22.95 -2.38
N LYS A 183 17.52 -22.57 -2.22
CA LYS A 183 18.57 -23.50 -1.74
C LYS A 183 18.38 -23.89 -0.27
N GLU A 184 17.97 -22.93 0.55
CA GLU A 184 17.75 -23.15 1.98
C GLU A 184 16.66 -24.18 2.26
N PHE A 185 15.65 -24.23 1.38
CA PHE A 185 14.53 -25.18 1.51
C PHE A 185 14.68 -26.44 0.66
N GLY A 186 15.72 -26.55 -0.17
CA GLY A 186 15.89 -27.66 -1.11
C GLY A 186 14.83 -27.68 -2.21
N TRP A 187 14.47 -26.50 -2.73
CA TRP A 187 13.39 -26.31 -3.70
C TRP A 187 13.87 -26.00 -5.13
N GLU A 188 15.11 -26.36 -5.47
CA GLU A 188 15.72 -26.05 -6.76
C GLU A 188 14.92 -26.57 -7.97
N ASN A 189 14.15 -27.65 -7.77
CA ASN A 189 13.34 -28.27 -8.83
C ASN A 189 11.84 -28.09 -8.62
N LYS A 190 11.41 -27.16 -7.74
CA LYS A 190 9.99 -26.95 -7.46
C LYS A 190 9.46 -25.70 -8.13
N PHE A 191 8.21 -25.76 -8.55
CA PHE A 191 7.45 -24.57 -8.94
C PHE A 191 6.80 -23.97 -7.68
N VAL A 192 7.20 -22.76 -7.32
CA VAL A 192 6.87 -22.17 -6.03
C VAL A 192 5.78 -21.11 -6.17
N PHE A 193 4.65 -21.36 -5.54
CA PHE A 193 3.61 -20.36 -5.29
C PHE A 193 3.85 -19.71 -3.93
N GLY A 194 3.30 -18.51 -3.72
CA GLY A 194 3.34 -17.94 -2.39
C GLY A 194 2.62 -16.61 -2.26
N MET A 195 2.41 -16.22 -1.03
CA MET A 195 1.81 -14.94 -0.67
C MET A 195 2.45 -14.37 0.58
N HIS A 196 2.41 -13.05 0.74
CA HIS A 196 2.70 -12.44 2.03
C HIS A 196 1.51 -11.62 2.52
N GLN A 197 1.24 -11.76 3.80
CA GLN A 197 0.09 -11.14 4.43
C GLN A 197 0.34 -10.97 5.93
N ARG A 198 -0.09 -9.84 6.50
CA ARG A 198 -0.05 -9.67 7.96
C ARG A 198 -0.83 -10.77 8.68
N ASN A 199 -0.45 -11.05 9.91
CA ASN A 199 -1.14 -12.02 10.76
C ASN A 199 -2.47 -11.42 11.28
N ASP A 200 -3.50 -11.48 10.44
CA ASP A 200 -4.83 -10.98 10.74
C ASP A 200 -5.89 -11.99 10.26
N ILE A 201 -6.72 -12.47 11.19
CA ILE A 201 -7.75 -13.47 10.89
C ILE A 201 -8.93 -12.91 10.10
N HIS A 202 -9.14 -11.59 10.14
CA HIS A 202 -10.27 -10.93 9.48
C HIS A 202 -10.09 -10.79 7.96
N ILE A 203 -8.84 -10.88 7.49
CA ILE A 203 -8.53 -10.81 6.06
C ILE A 203 -8.20 -12.19 5.46
N PHE A 204 -8.36 -13.25 6.24
CA PHE A 204 -8.07 -14.62 5.80
C PHE A 204 -8.97 -15.02 4.63
N SER A 205 -8.35 -15.56 3.57
CA SER A 205 -9.04 -16.26 2.47
C SER A 205 -8.51 -17.69 2.38
N PRO A 206 -9.37 -18.70 2.39
CA PRO A 206 -8.95 -20.08 2.26
C PRO A 206 -8.52 -20.44 0.83
N MET A 207 -8.97 -19.67 -0.16
CA MET A 207 -8.94 -20.02 -1.58
C MET A 207 -7.55 -20.38 -2.13
N PRO A 208 -6.45 -19.65 -1.84
CA PRO A 208 -5.13 -20.01 -2.38
C PRO A 208 -4.64 -21.38 -1.94
N LEU A 209 -4.91 -21.76 -0.69
CA LEU A 209 -4.50 -23.08 -0.16
C LEU A 209 -5.47 -24.19 -0.54
N GLU A 210 -6.77 -23.93 -0.72
CA GLU A 210 -7.72 -24.85 -1.32
C GLU A 210 -7.33 -25.19 -2.76
N ALA A 211 -7.00 -24.17 -3.55
CA ALA A 211 -6.51 -24.37 -4.91
C ALA A 211 -5.17 -25.12 -4.96
N TYR A 212 -4.28 -24.84 -4.01
CA TYR A 212 -3.00 -25.55 -3.93
C TYR A 212 -3.18 -27.02 -3.55
N GLU A 213 -4.17 -27.38 -2.75
CA GLU A 213 -4.51 -28.77 -2.44
C GLU A 213 -4.73 -29.62 -3.71
N GLU A 214 -5.41 -29.02 -4.71
CA GLU A 214 -5.72 -29.68 -5.99
C GLU A 214 -4.50 -29.94 -6.89
N ILE A 215 -3.40 -29.21 -6.68
CA ILE A 215 -2.22 -29.24 -7.54
C ILE A 215 -0.95 -29.69 -6.83
N GLN A 216 -1.02 -29.91 -5.51
CA GLN A 216 0.15 -30.26 -4.72
C GLN A 216 0.82 -31.54 -5.22
N SER A 217 2.13 -31.52 -5.33
CA SER A 217 2.95 -32.63 -5.79
C SER A 217 4.35 -32.54 -5.20
N ASP A 218 5.22 -33.47 -5.57
CA ASP A 218 6.63 -33.40 -5.19
C ASP A 218 7.38 -32.26 -5.93
N ASP A 219 6.83 -31.77 -7.06
CA ASP A 219 7.42 -30.71 -7.89
C ASP A 219 6.85 -29.31 -7.58
N THR A 220 5.92 -29.19 -6.63
CA THR A 220 5.33 -27.92 -6.24
C THR A 220 5.65 -27.54 -4.80
N ALA A 221 5.63 -26.24 -4.50
CA ALA A 221 5.75 -25.73 -3.15
C ALA A 221 4.90 -24.47 -2.95
N PHE A 222 4.55 -24.18 -1.70
CA PHE A 222 3.86 -22.96 -1.33
C PHE A 222 4.56 -22.27 -0.16
N LEU A 223 4.92 -21.01 -0.32
CA LEU A 223 5.60 -20.22 0.69
C LEU A 223 4.71 -19.07 1.18
N ILE A 224 4.54 -18.96 2.49
CA ILE A 224 3.75 -17.91 3.11
C ILE A 224 4.64 -17.09 4.04
N LEU A 225 4.76 -15.78 3.78
CA LEU A 225 5.39 -14.84 4.68
C LEU A 225 4.31 -14.17 5.54
N GLY A 226 4.35 -14.42 6.85
CA GLY A 226 3.29 -14.05 7.78
C GLY A 226 2.11 -15.02 7.74
N GLY A 227 0.95 -14.53 7.34
CA GLY A 227 -0.30 -15.30 7.36
C GLY A 227 -0.87 -15.49 8.76
N SER A 228 -2.17 -15.75 8.86
CA SER A 228 -2.87 -15.96 10.11
C SER A 228 -2.77 -17.40 10.62
N ALA A 229 -3.22 -17.64 11.85
CA ALA A 229 -3.37 -18.98 12.41
C ALA A 229 -4.29 -19.88 11.55
N ASN A 230 -5.27 -19.28 10.85
CA ASN A 230 -6.16 -20.02 9.96
C ASN A 230 -5.44 -20.63 8.76
N HIS A 231 -4.46 -19.94 8.15
CA HIS A 231 -3.65 -20.51 7.08
C HIS A 231 -2.83 -21.71 7.56
N ARG A 232 -2.23 -21.63 8.76
CA ARG A 232 -1.48 -22.75 9.36
C ARG A 232 -2.38 -23.92 9.68
N LYS A 233 -3.59 -23.64 10.20
CA LYS A 233 -4.59 -24.66 10.47
C LYS A 233 -5.03 -25.35 9.18
N GLN A 234 -5.37 -24.59 8.14
CA GLN A 234 -5.78 -25.11 6.84
C GLN A 234 -4.70 -26.00 6.20
N ALA A 235 -3.44 -25.54 6.18
CA ALA A 235 -2.34 -26.33 5.65
C ALA A 235 -2.16 -27.68 6.37
N LYS A 236 -2.39 -27.70 7.69
CA LYS A 236 -2.35 -28.93 8.49
C LYS A 236 -3.56 -29.83 8.23
N ASP A 237 -4.76 -29.28 8.21
CA ASP A 237 -6.00 -30.03 8.03
C ASP A 237 -6.05 -30.71 6.65
N TYR A 238 -5.56 -30.03 5.61
CA TYR A 238 -5.47 -30.55 4.24
C TYR A 238 -4.19 -31.36 3.98
N GLN A 239 -3.33 -31.53 4.98
CA GLN A 239 -2.05 -32.24 4.87
C GLN A 239 -1.22 -31.78 3.65
N LEU A 240 -1.16 -30.44 3.45
CA LEU A 240 -0.51 -29.86 2.28
C LEU A 240 1.00 -30.16 2.25
N LYS A 241 1.49 -30.62 1.12
CA LYS A 241 2.91 -30.92 0.88
C LYS A 241 3.69 -29.64 0.57
N ASN A 242 4.94 -29.62 1.01
CA ASN A 242 5.90 -28.56 0.69
C ASN A 242 5.41 -27.13 1.01
N VAL A 243 4.58 -26.97 2.06
CA VAL A 243 4.16 -25.66 2.54
C VAL A 243 5.09 -25.20 3.66
N LYS A 244 5.61 -23.97 3.55
CA LYS A 244 6.41 -23.33 4.59
C LYS A 244 5.83 -21.97 4.97
N PHE A 245 6.01 -21.64 6.24
CA PHE A 245 5.62 -20.34 6.81
C PHE A 245 6.86 -19.63 7.34
N LEU A 246 7.04 -18.40 6.92
CA LEU A 246 8.00 -17.45 7.50
C LEU A 246 7.26 -16.52 8.46
N ASP A 247 7.96 -15.96 9.42
CA ASP A 247 7.38 -14.99 10.34
C ASP A 247 7.12 -13.65 9.64
N THR A 248 6.12 -12.91 10.13
CA THR A 248 5.83 -11.57 9.66
C THR A 248 7.05 -10.67 9.87
N THR A 249 7.43 -9.92 8.85
CA THR A 249 8.55 -8.99 8.91
C THR A 249 8.23 -7.67 8.23
N SER A 250 8.88 -6.60 8.67
CA SER A 250 8.98 -5.33 7.97
C SER A 250 10.35 -5.10 7.32
N ASP A 251 11.26 -6.08 7.46
CA ASP A 251 12.56 -6.04 6.79
C ASP A 251 12.39 -6.23 5.29
N VAL A 252 12.68 -5.18 4.56
CA VAL A 252 12.57 -5.10 3.10
C VAL A 252 13.39 -6.20 2.42
N ASN A 253 14.58 -6.51 2.94
CA ASN A 253 15.45 -7.53 2.36
C ASN A 253 14.83 -8.93 2.49
N LEU A 254 14.18 -9.24 3.62
CA LEU A 254 13.51 -10.53 3.79
C LEU A 254 12.25 -10.64 2.92
N ILE A 255 11.53 -9.53 2.70
CA ILE A 255 10.39 -9.49 1.77
C ILE A 255 10.87 -9.78 0.35
N HIS A 256 11.96 -9.13 -0.11
CA HIS A 256 12.49 -9.38 -1.45
C HIS A 256 13.09 -10.78 -1.62
N LYS A 257 13.74 -11.33 -0.57
CA LYS A 257 14.19 -12.73 -0.55
C LYS A 257 13.02 -13.70 -0.70
N PHE A 258 11.91 -13.42 -0.03
CA PHE A 258 10.66 -14.17 -0.19
C PHE A 258 10.15 -14.08 -1.63
N LEU A 259 10.00 -12.89 -2.19
CA LEU A 259 9.47 -12.67 -3.55
C LEU A 259 10.35 -13.33 -4.62
N ASN A 260 11.67 -13.26 -4.49
CA ASN A 260 12.62 -13.94 -5.39
C ASN A 260 12.56 -15.48 -5.31
N THR A 261 11.92 -16.02 -4.28
CA THR A 261 11.71 -17.47 -4.14
C THR A 261 10.54 -17.96 -4.99
N LEU A 262 9.61 -17.08 -5.35
CA LEU A 262 8.36 -17.43 -5.99
C LEU A 262 8.47 -17.52 -7.52
N ASN A 263 7.66 -18.39 -8.11
CA ASN A 263 7.33 -18.37 -9.53
C ASN A 263 6.01 -17.61 -9.79
N VAL A 264 5.06 -17.69 -8.85
CA VAL A 264 3.73 -17.07 -8.96
C VAL A 264 3.35 -16.47 -7.60
N TYR A 265 2.83 -15.27 -7.60
CA TYR A 265 2.24 -14.64 -6.42
C TYR A 265 0.76 -15.01 -6.32
N ALA A 266 0.42 -15.84 -5.34
CA ALA A 266 -0.94 -16.38 -5.12
C ALA A 266 -1.67 -15.54 -4.05
N HIS A 267 -2.21 -14.38 -4.47
CA HIS A 267 -2.88 -13.45 -3.57
C HIS A 267 -4.22 -13.99 -3.07
N GLY A 268 -4.49 -13.83 -1.77
CA GLY A 268 -5.77 -14.22 -1.18
C GLY A 268 -6.16 -13.34 0.00
N ARG A 269 -7.24 -12.56 -0.18
CA ARG A 269 -7.74 -11.66 0.85
C ARG A 269 -9.26 -11.57 0.78
N SER A 270 -9.96 -11.92 1.88
CA SER A 270 -11.42 -12.05 1.92
C SER A 270 -12.19 -10.74 1.71
N ASP A 271 -11.62 -9.60 2.10
CA ASP A 271 -12.22 -8.27 1.91
C ASP A 271 -11.75 -7.57 0.61
N GLY A 272 -10.78 -8.18 -0.09
CA GLY A 272 -10.15 -7.61 -1.28
C GLY A 272 -9.21 -6.44 -0.98
N GLU A 273 -8.81 -5.74 -2.02
CA GLU A 273 -7.85 -4.65 -1.95
C GLU A 273 -8.32 -3.43 -2.72
N GLN A 274 -8.02 -2.24 -2.20
CA GLN A 274 -8.16 -1.00 -2.98
C GLN A 274 -6.93 -0.75 -3.84
N CYS A 275 -5.75 -0.87 -3.23
CA CYS A 275 -4.46 -0.86 -3.93
C CYS A 275 -3.44 -1.53 -3.00
N SER A 276 -3.11 -2.78 -3.32
CA SER A 276 -2.26 -3.63 -2.49
C SER A 276 -0.78 -3.39 -2.76
N SER A 277 -0.03 -3.00 -1.75
CA SER A 277 1.44 -2.94 -1.84
C SER A 277 2.02 -4.32 -2.15
N SER A 278 1.45 -5.39 -1.58
CA SER A 278 1.95 -6.74 -1.79
C SER A 278 1.80 -7.25 -3.23
N ILE A 279 0.71 -6.86 -3.92
CA ILE A 279 0.56 -7.12 -5.36
C ILE A 279 1.59 -6.33 -6.16
N ILE A 280 1.80 -5.04 -5.83
CA ILE A 280 2.79 -4.20 -6.51
C ILE A 280 4.22 -4.76 -6.31
N GLU A 281 4.54 -5.21 -5.11
CA GLU A 281 5.80 -5.89 -4.79
C GLU A 281 5.96 -7.18 -5.62
N GLY A 282 4.89 -7.98 -5.78
CA GLY A 282 4.88 -9.13 -6.69
C GLY A 282 5.14 -8.73 -8.15
N LEU A 283 4.46 -7.68 -8.64
CA LEU A 283 4.66 -7.14 -9.99
C LEU A 283 6.10 -6.65 -10.21
N SER A 284 6.71 -6.02 -9.20
CA SER A 284 8.10 -5.53 -9.26
C SER A 284 9.13 -6.66 -9.40
N HIS A 285 8.78 -7.86 -8.94
CA HIS A 285 9.56 -9.09 -9.14
C HIS A 285 9.15 -9.87 -10.39
N HIS A 286 8.37 -9.24 -11.27
CA HIS A 286 7.89 -9.84 -12.52
C HIS A 286 7.12 -11.15 -12.28
N LEU A 287 6.41 -11.26 -11.16
CA LEU A 287 5.62 -12.45 -10.85
C LEU A 287 4.25 -12.38 -11.52
N PRO A 288 3.80 -13.45 -12.20
CA PRO A 288 2.39 -13.62 -12.49
C PRO A 288 1.58 -13.59 -11.20
N ILE A 289 0.43 -12.92 -11.22
CA ILE A 289 -0.41 -12.77 -10.03
C ILE A 289 -1.73 -13.52 -10.22
N ILE A 290 -2.11 -14.33 -9.25
CA ILE A 290 -3.48 -14.87 -9.17
C ILE A 290 -4.15 -14.24 -7.95
N SER A 291 -5.40 -13.84 -8.10
CA SER A 291 -6.26 -13.37 -7.00
C SER A 291 -7.70 -13.83 -7.22
N HIS A 292 -8.57 -13.48 -6.31
CA HIS A 292 -10.00 -13.81 -6.42
C HIS A 292 -10.89 -12.59 -6.20
N THR A 293 -12.15 -12.70 -6.60
CA THR A 293 -13.16 -11.68 -6.35
C THR A 293 -13.43 -11.49 -4.85
N ALA A 294 -13.70 -10.25 -4.49
CA ALA A 294 -13.96 -9.84 -3.11
C ALA A 294 -14.75 -8.51 -3.09
N PRO A 295 -15.25 -8.04 -1.94
CA PRO A 295 -15.97 -6.76 -1.85
C PRO A 295 -15.20 -5.55 -2.38
N SER A 296 -13.88 -5.52 -2.23
CA SER A 296 -13.00 -4.53 -2.87
C SER A 296 -12.29 -5.16 -4.05
N MET A 297 -12.31 -4.50 -5.21
CA MET A 297 -11.85 -5.05 -6.50
C MET A 297 -10.68 -4.29 -7.12
N GLY A 298 -9.98 -3.45 -6.35
CA GLY A 298 -8.78 -2.75 -6.85
C GLY A 298 -7.65 -3.70 -7.29
N GLN A 299 -7.58 -4.91 -6.71
CA GLN A 299 -6.64 -5.95 -7.15
C GLN A 299 -6.85 -6.34 -8.62
N LYS A 300 -8.09 -6.31 -9.15
CA LYS A 300 -8.35 -6.60 -10.56
C LYS A 300 -7.68 -5.57 -11.48
N GLU A 301 -7.78 -4.29 -11.10
CA GLU A 301 -7.10 -3.21 -11.81
C GLU A 301 -5.57 -3.33 -11.72
N GLN A 302 -5.06 -3.71 -10.55
CA GLN A 302 -3.62 -3.88 -10.34
C GLN A 302 -3.03 -5.02 -11.17
N ILE A 303 -3.68 -6.17 -11.16
CA ILE A 303 -3.23 -7.38 -11.86
C ILE A 303 -3.34 -7.20 -13.37
N GLY A 304 -4.50 -6.75 -13.87
CA GLY A 304 -4.73 -6.58 -15.29
C GLY A 304 -4.37 -7.83 -16.09
N ASP A 305 -3.46 -7.67 -17.04
CA ASP A 305 -2.95 -8.73 -17.92
C ASP A 305 -1.70 -9.47 -17.39
N ALA A 306 -1.26 -9.13 -16.17
CA ALA A 306 -0.16 -9.83 -15.50
C ALA A 306 -0.60 -11.13 -14.79
N GLY A 307 -1.86 -11.52 -14.92
CA GLY A 307 -2.43 -12.72 -14.28
C GLY A 307 -3.94 -12.71 -14.32
N GLU A 308 -4.59 -13.35 -13.35
CA GLU A 308 -6.03 -13.51 -13.34
C GLU A 308 -6.67 -13.25 -11.99
N VAL A 309 -7.94 -12.82 -12.02
CA VAL A 309 -8.82 -12.69 -10.86
C VAL A 309 -10.02 -13.61 -11.09
N VAL A 310 -10.16 -14.62 -10.26
CA VAL A 310 -11.09 -15.74 -10.40
C VAL A 310 -12.22 -15.69 -9.38
N GLU A 311 -13.27 -16.48 -9.61
CA GLU A 311 -14.45 -16.49 -8.73
C GLU A 311 -14.35 -17.52 -7.61
N ASP A 312 -13.73 -18.69 -7.87
CA ASP A 312 -13.66 -19.80 -6.92
C ASP A 312 -12.30 -20.51 -6.93
N TYR A 313 -12.13 -21.49 -6.02
CA TYR A 313 -10.86 -22.20 -5.89
C TYR A 313 -10.59 -23.17 -7.05
N GLN A 314 -11.60 -23.67 -7.74
CA GLN A 314 -11.44 -24.51 -8.91
C GLN A 314 -10.80 -23.71 -10.06
N GLU A 315 -11.34 -22.54 -10.38
CA GLU A 315 -10.74 -21.63 -11.35
C GLU A 315 -9.32 -21.22 -10.91
N TYR A 316 -9.14 -20.97 -9.61
CA TYR A 316 -7.82 -20.64 -9.06
C TYR A 316 -6.81 -21.75 -9.32
N SER A 317 -7.18 -23.00 -9.08
CA SER A 317 -6.34 -24.18 -9.34
C SER A 317 -6.06 -24.40 -10.83
N GLU A 318 -7.02 -24.11 -11.71
CA GLU A 318 -6.84 -24.18 -13.17
C GLU A 318 -5.83 -23.14 -13.65
N VAL A 319 -5.88 -21.90 -13.13
CA VAL A 319 -4.89 -20.85 -13.44
C VAL A 319 -3.52 -21.26 -12.92
N MET A 320 -3.42 -21.81 -11.70
CA MET A 320 -2.15 -22.35 -11.17
C MET A 320 -1.58 -23.42 -12.11
N LYS A 321 -2.39 -24.41 -12.54
CA LYS A 321 -1.99 -25.45 -13.50
C LYS A 321 -1.54 -24.88 -14.84
N ASN A 322 -2.25 -23.89 -15.34
CA ASN A 322 -1.92 -23.23 -16.61
C ASN A 322 -0.56 -22.49 -16.52
N LEU A 323 -0.32 -21.73 -15.46
CA LEU A 323 0.97 -21.06 -15.24
C LEU A 323 2.15 -22.05 -15.10
N MET A 324 1.93 -23.22 -14.52
CA MET A 324 2.95 -24.29 -14.43
C MET A 324 3.25 -24.94 -15.77
N ASN A 325 2.20 -25.26 -16.56
CA ASN A 325 2.32 -26.16 -17.69
C ASN A 325 2.41 -25.43 -19.04
N ASN A 326 1.96 -24.19 -19.11
CA ASN A 326 1.97 -23.37 -20.32
C ASN A 326 3.05 -22.29 -20.25
N LYS A 327 4.27 -22.66 -20.71
CA LYS A 327 5.43 -21.76 -20.68
C LYS A 327 5.18 -20.41 -21.38
N ASN A 328 4.43 -20.41 -22.50
CA ASN A 328 4.16 -19.17 -23.21
C ASN A 328 3.27 -18.23 -22.38
N TYR A 329 2.20 -18.76 -21.82
CA TYR A 329 1.33 -17.99 -20.94
C TYR A 329 2.08 -17.44 -19.73
N TYR A 330 2.88 -18.26 -19.06
CA TYR A 330 3.72 -17.85 -17.94
C TYR A 330 4.65 -16.69 -18.30
N VAL A 331 5.36 -16.78 -19.44
CA VAL A 331 6.28 -15.73 -19.91
C VAL A 331 5.52 -14.44 -20.24
N VAL A 332 4.36 -14.52 -20.88
CA VAL A 332 3.54 -13.34 -21.18
C VAL A 332 3.10 -12.64 -19.89
N CYS A 333 2.59 -13.38 -18.89
CA CYS A 333 2.21 -12.79 -17.61
C CYS A 333 3.40 -12.12 -16.91
N LYS A 334 4.60 -12.70 -16.96
CA LYS A 334 5.82 -12.10 -16.40
C LYS A 334 6.18 -10.77 -17.08
N LEU A 335 6.16 -10.72 -18.38
CA LEU A 335 6.45 -9.49 -19.15
C LEU A 335 5.42 -8.40 -18.87
N ASN A 336 4.16 -8.79 -18.75
CA ASN A 336 3.09 -7.88 -18.39
C ASN A 336 3.26 -7.36 -16.96
N ALA A 337 3.65 -8.21 -16.01
CA ALA A 337 3.92 -7.80 -14.62
C ALA A 337 5.03 -6.73 -14.57
N GLU A 338 6.16 -6.97 -15.24
CA GLU A 338 7.25 -5.99 -15.36
C GLU A 338 6.78 -4.67 -16.00
N SER A 339 6.08 -4.76 -17.13
CA SER A 339 5.57 -3.60 -17.84
C SER A 339 4.59 -2.77 -16.99
N ARG A 340 3.68 -3.43 -16.27
CA ARG A 340 2.72 -2.76 -15.38
C ARG A 340 3.41 -2.06 -14.22
N TYR A 341 4.34 -2.75 -13.55
CA TYR A 341 5.11 -2.13 -12.49
C TYR A 341 5.81 -0.86 -12.97
N ARG A 342 6.63 -0.96 -14.01
CA ARG A 342 7.43 0.18 -14.54
C ARG A 342 6.58 1.36 -15.05
N LYS A 343 5.41 1.10 -15.61
CA LYS A 343 4.58 2.15 -16.21
C LYS A 343 3.59 2.80 -15.23
N ILE A 344 3.21 2.09 -14.17
CA ILE A 344 2.07 2.49 -13.34
C ILE A 344 2.47 2.67 -11.88
N TYR A 345 3.32 1.77 -11.33
CA TYR A 345 3.51 1.63 -9.89
C TYR A 345 4.90 1.95 -9.38
N ASP A 346 5.90 2.07 -10.25
CA ASP A 346 7.23 2.47 -9.80
C ASP A 346 7.22 3.91 -9.25
N VAL A 347 8.17 4.19 -8.37
CA VAL A 347 8.25 5.49 -7.70
C VAL A 347 8.33 6.64 -8.71
N PRO A 348 9.19 6.61 -9.76
CA PRO A 348 9.26 7.69 -10.75
C PRO A 348 7.93 7.97 -11.46
N SER A 349 7.20 6.93 -11.86
CA SER A 349 5.90 7.08 -12.55
C SER A 349 4.82 7.70 -11.64
N ILE A 350 4.83 7.36 -10.36
CA ILE A 350 3.91 7.93 -9.37
C ILE A 350 4.29 9.37 -9.06
N ILE A 351 5.56 9.64 -8.82
CA ILE A 351 6.05 10.99 -8.47
C ILE A 351 5.80 11.97 -9.62
N SER A 352 5.96 11.57 -10.88
CA SER A 352 5.65 12.45 -12.01
C SER A 352 4.21 12.95 -11.98
N LYS A 353 3.25 12.11 -11.59
CA LYS A 353 1.84 12.51 -11.45
C LYS A 353 1.62 13.50 -10.29
N PHE A 354 2.33 13.32 -9.17
CA PHE A 354 2.27 14.29 -8.07
C PHE A 354 2.92 15.61 -8.44
N VAL A 355 4.04 15.60 -9.17
CA VAL A 355 4.68 16.81 -9.68
C VAL A 355 3.70 17.62 -10.56
N GLU A 356 3.03 16.97 -11.50
CA GLU A 356 2.00 17.61 -12.34
C GLU A 356 0.86 18.18 -11.49
N LEU A 357 0.33 17.37 -10.56
CA LEU A 357 -0.76 17.78 -9.67
C LEU A 357 -0.40 18.96 -8.79
N TYR A 358 0.81 18.99 -8.21
CA TYR A 358 1.26 20.11 -7.38
C TYR A 358 1.54 21.38 -8.19
N ARG A 359 2.05 21.25 -9.43
CA ARG A 359 2.18 22.38 -10.35
C ARG A 359 0.82 23.00 -10.70
N GLU A 360 -0.17 22.14 -10.97
CA GLU A 360 -1.54 22.58 -11.24
C GLU A 360 -2.11 23.31 -10.01
N ALA A 361 -2.00 22.73 -8.82
CA ALA A 361 -2.52 23.29 -7.59
C ALA A 361 -1.85 24.62 -7.21
N ALA A 362 -0.53 24.74 -7.38
CA ALA A 362 0.22 25.96 -7.06
C ALA A 362 -0.09 27.15 -8.00
N ASN A 363 -0.73 26.90 -9.16
CA ASN A 363 -1.13 27.92 -10.13
C ASN A 363 -2.65 28.17 -10.12
N ALA A 364 -3.41 27.53 -9.26
CA ALA A 364 -4.86 27.68 -9.15
C ALA A 364 -5.24 28.89 -8.27
#